data_40ec2726620aa6860011cf8eb02f66fe
#
_entry.id   40ec2726620aa6860011cf8eb02f66fe
#
_cell.length_a   1.000
_cell.length_b   1.000
_cell.length_c   1.000
_cell.angle_alpha   90.00
_cell.angle_beta   90.00
_cell.angle_gamma   90.00
#
_symmetry.space_group_name_H-M   'P 1'
#
loop_
_entity.id
_entity.type
_entity.pdbx_description
1 polymer ?
#
loop_
_entity_poly.entity_id
_entity_poly.type
_entity_poly.pdbx_seq_one_letter_code
_entity_poly.pdbx_strand_id
1 'polypeptide(L)'
;MNEISEEPQPTGAVAMPAVEEAFEEIDVDEPHVGIIMGSKNDKPKMQPAGAVLHDAGVSYEVRVMSAHRDPEQVREYCHNARMRGLKVIIAGAGMSAALPGVAAAHTDLPVIGVPILGKALGGLDALLSAVQMPPGVPVACVAVDGAKNAGLLAIRIINC
;
A
#
# COMPACT_ATOMS: atom_id res chain seq x y z
N MET A 1 29.43 26.27 45.61
CA MET A 1 28.70 26.82 44.47
C MET A 1 29.19 26.12 43.23
N ASN A 2 28.49 25.04 42.80
CA ASN A 2 28.76 24.34 41.57
C ASN A 2 27.51 24.54 40.70
N GLU A 3 27.62 25.40 39.69
CA GLU A 3 26.65 25.51 38.65
C GLU A 3 26.78 24.29 37.75
N ILE A 4 25.74 23.46 37.75
CA ILE A 4 25.57 22.36 36.82
C ILE A 4 24.97 22.99 35.56
N SER A 5 25.77 23.10 34.50
CA SER A 5 25.33 23.46 33.18
C SER A 5 24.37 22.38 32.67
N GLU A 6 23.08 22.72 32.53
CA GLU A 6 22.09 21.89 31.83
C GLU A 6 22.47 21.83 30.34
N GLU A 7 22.81 20.63 29.88
CA GLU A 7 22.88 20.35 28.45
C GLU A 7 21.48 20.49 27.83
N PRO A 8 21.35 21.14 26.65
CA PRO A 8 20.07 21.23 25.98
C PRO A 8 19.61 19.82 25.59
N GLN A 9 18.48 19.41 26.11
CA GLN A 9 17.79 18.20 25.69
C GLN A 9 17.53 18.27 24.18
N PRO A 10 17.74 17.18 23.42
CA PRO A 10 17.38 17.16 22.02
C PRO A 10 15.87 17.42 21.92
N THR A 11 15.52 18.50 21.25
CA THR A 11 14.15 18.81 20.89
C THR A 11 13.51 17.60 20.24
N GLY A 12 12.53 17.03 20.92
CA GLY A 12 11.86 15.81 20.52
C GLY A 12 11.47 15.86 19.05
N ALA A 13 11.78 14.79 18.35
CA ALA A 13 11.21 14.52 17.04
C ALA A 13 9.71 14.78 17.17
N VAL A 14 9.22 15.79 16.47
CA VAL A 14 7.78 16.04 16.35
C VAL A 14 7.25 14.77 15.70
N ALA A 15 6.61 13.94 16.50
CA ALA A 15 5.83 12.83 15.99
C ALA A 15 4.91 13.41 14.91
N MET A 16 4.97 12.87 13.72
CA MET A 16 4.15 13.35 12.60
C MET A 16 2.74 12.75 12.73
N PRO A 17 1.82 13.35 13.49
CA PRO A 17 0.46 12.83 13.62
C PRO A 17 -0.26 12.79 12.25
N ALA A 18 0.18 13.63 11.31
CA ALA A 18 -0.41 13.73 9.99
C ALA A 18 -0.26 12.46 9.12
N VAL A 19 0.76 11.62 9.35
CA VAL A 19 0.96 10.39 8.54
C VAL A 19 0.13 9.23 9.09
N GLU A 20 -0.04 9.13 10.40
CA GLU A 20 -0.90 8.11 11.02
C GLU A 20 -2.38 8.39 10.76
N GLU A 21 -2.83 9.64 10.89
CA GLU A 21 -4.20 10.04 10.54
C GLU A 21 -4.47 9.91 9.05
N ALA A 22 -3.49 10.21 8.18
CA ALA A 22 -3.61 10.07 6.74
C ALA A 22 -3.69 8.60 6.27
N PHE A 23 -3.31 7.61 7.09
CA PHE A 23 -3.42 6.19 6.76
C PHE A 23 -4.71 5.54 7.29
N GLU A 24 -5.64 6.31 7.81
CA GLU A 24 -7.04 5.89 7.95
C GLU A 24 -7.69 5.74 6.56
N GLU A 25 -8.86 5.10 6.47
CA GLU A 25 -9.58 5.03 5.19
C GLU A 25 -10.01 6.43 4.74
N ILE A 26 -9.19 7.05 3.87
CA ILE A 26 -9.42 8.41 3.38
C ILE A 26 -10.11 8.34 2.03
N ASP A 27 -11.17 9.11 1.90
CA ASP A 27 -11.78 9.46 0.63
C ASP A 27 -11.17 10.80 0.19
N VAL A 28 -10.32 10.74 -0.83
CA VAL A 28 -9.68 11.93 -1.39
C VAL A 28 -10.33 12.23 -2.74
N ASP A 29 -10.68 13.47 -2.96
CA ASP A 29 -11.07 13.94 -4.29
C ASP A 29 -9.85 13.80 -5.22
N GLU A 30 -9.97 12.99 -6.28
CA GLU A 30 -8.92 12.72 -7.28
C GLU A 30 -7.64 12.06 -6.75
N PRO A 31 -7.70 10.87 -6.15
CA PRO A 31 -6.49 10.12 -5.78
C PRO A 31 -5.77 9.59 -7.02
N HIS A 32 -4.44 9.71 -7.06
CA HIS A 32 -3.61 9.13 -8.12
C HIS A 32 -3.19 7.69 -7.82
N VAL A 33 -3.08 7.31 -6.55
CA VAL A 33 -2.71 5.96 -6.13
C VAL A 33 -3.76 5.40 -5.18
N GLY A 34 -4.22 4.19 -5.47
CA GLY A 34 -5.04 3.43 -4.54
C GLY A 34 -4.17 2.44 -3.75
N ILE A 35 -4.16 2.54 -2.43
CA ILE A 35 -3.57 1.53 -1.55
C ILE A 35 -4.70 0.67 -1.01
N ILE A 36 -4.74 -0.59 -1.41
CA ILE A 36 -5.74 -1.55 -0.95
C ILE A 36 -5.09 -2.69 -0.17
N MET A 37 -5.76 -3.20 0.84
CA MET A 37 -5.25 -4.29 1.67
C MET A 37 -6.37 -5.21 2.15
N GLY A 38 -6.04 -6.49 2.34
CA GLY A 38 -7.04 -7.52 2.67
C GLY A 38 -7.56 -7.46 4.11
N SER A 39 -6.87 -6.78 5.02
CA SER A 39 -7.21 -6.70 6.43
C SER A 39 -6.75 -5.38 7.05
N LYS A 40 -7.49 -4.90 8.06
CA LYS A 40 -7.03 -3.77 8.90
C LYS A 40 -5.71 -4.06 9.62
N ASN A 41 -5.42 -5.32 9.88
CA ASN A 41 -4.16 -5.75 10.49
C ASN A 41 -2.93 -5.52 9.59
N ASP A 42 -3.15 -5.30 8.29
CA ASP A 42 -2.09 -5.06 7.32
C ASP A 42 -1.68 -3.57 7.26
N LYS A 43 -2.47 -2.67 7.88
CA LYS A 43 -2.20 -1.23 7.88
C LYS A 43 -0.76 -0.87 8.28
N PRO A 44 -0.19 -1.38 9.39
CA PRO A 44 1.18 -1.04 9.77
C PRO A 44 2.23 -1.45 8.73
N LYS A 45 1.97 -2.56 8.02
CA LYS A 45 2.85 -3.07 6.96
C LYS A 45 2.76 -2.26 5.67
N MET A 46 1.59 -1.70 5.39
CA MET A 46 1.32 -0.92 4.19
C MET A 46 1.60 0.58 4.36
N GLN A 47 1.63 1.09 5.59
CA GLN A 47 1.88 2.50 5.92
C GLN A 47 3.13 3.10 5.24
N PRO A 48 4.26 2.38 5.09
CA PRO A 48 5.43 2.93 4.40
C PRO A 48 5.18 3.32 2.93
N ALA A 49 4.20 2.71 2.25
CA ALA A 49 3.82 3.13 0.91
C ALA A 49 3.15 4.51 0.93
N GLY A 50 2.20 4.72 1.85
CA GLY A 50 1.56 6.03 2.04
C GLY A 50 2.55 7.13 2.41
N ALA A 51 3.50 6.83 3.30
CA ALA A 51 4.51 7.79 3.73
C ALA A 51 5.34 8.34 2.55
N VAL A 52 5.87 7.48 1.67
CA VAL A 52 6.66 7.96 0.52
C VAL A 52 5.83 8.67 -0.53
N LEU A 53 4.55 8.31 -0.69
CA LEU A 53 3.63 9.04 -1.57
C LEU A 53 3.35 10.44 -1.03
N HIS A 54 3.08 10.55 0.27
CA HIS A 54 2.88 11.82 0.96
C HIS A 54 4.10 12.73 0.81
N ASP A 55 5.31 12.23 1.09
CA ASP A 55 6.56 12.98 0.97
C ASP A 55 6.83 13.47 -0.45
N ALA A 56 6.35 12.72 -1.45
CA ALA A 56 6.45 13.09 -2.87
C ALA A 56 5.31 14.00 -3.36
N GLY A 57 4.34 14.37 -2.51
CA GLY A 57 3.18 15.17 -2.88
C GLY A 57 2.20 14.45 -3.82
N VAL A 58 2.21 13.12 -3.83
CA VAL A 58 1.29 12.30 -4.64
C VAL A 58 0.04 11.98 -3.84
N SER A 59 -1.13 12.37 -4.36
CA SER A 59 -2.42 12.06 -3.72
C SER A 59 -2.70 10.55 -3.77
N TYR A 60 -3.17 10.00 -2.66
CA TYR A 60 -3.51 8.59 -2.54
C TYR A 60 -4.69 8.37 -1.62
N GLU A 61 -5.38 7.27 -1.81
CA GLU A 61 -6.42 6.79 -0.88
C GLU A 61 -6.04 5.42 -0.31
N VAL A 62 -6.61 5.08 0.83
CA VAL A 62 -6.40 3.81 1.51
C VAL A 62 -7.73 3.12 1.73
N ARG A 63 -7.83 1.85 1.30
CA ARG A 63 -9.05 1.04 1.46
C ARG A 63 -8.72 -0.36 2.00
N VAL A 64 -9.56 -0.84 2.89
CA VAL A 64 -9.51 -2.23 3.35
C VAL A 64 -10.59 -3.01 2.63
N MET A 65 -10.19 -4.00 1.84
CA MET A 65 -11.11 -4.87 1.11
C MET A 65 -10.47 -6.24 0.86
N SER A 66 -11.19 -7.30 1.10
CA SER A 66 -10.67 -8.66 0.99
C SER A 66 -11.17 -9.33 -0.29
N ALA A 67 -10.24 -9.81 -1.12
CA ALA A 67 -10.60 -10.58 -2.31
C ALA A 67 -11.39 -11.87 -1.99
N HIS A 68 -11.18 -12.45 -0.81
CA HIS A 68 -11.87 -13.67 -0.39
C HIS A 68 -13.21 -13.40 0.29
N ARG A 69 -13.33 -12.29 1.05
CA ARG A 69 -14.52 -12.00 1.87
C ARG A 69 -15.50 -11.06 1.18
N ASP A 70 -14.97 -10.10 0.40
CA ASP A 70 -15.72 -9.07 -0.33
C ASP A 70 -15.25 -8.93 -1.77
N PRO A 71 -15.32 -10.01 -2.59
CA PRO A 71 -14.79 -10.00 -3.97
C PRO A 71 -15.48 -8.96 -4.85
N GLU A 72 -16.76 -8.71 -4.66
CA GLU A 72 -17.52 -7.71 -5.43
C GLU A 72 -17.05 -6.29 -5.16
N GLN A 73 -16.72 -5.95 -3.91
CA GLN A 73 -16.17 -4.64 -3.57
C GLN A 73 -14.81 -4.42 -4.25
N VAL A 74 -13.95 -5.45 -4.27
CA VAL A 74 -12.66 -5.38 -4.98
C VAL A 74 -12.88 -5.19 -6.47
N ARG A 75 -13.78 -5.95 -7.07
CA ARG A 75 -14.12 -5.85 -8.50
C ARG A 75 -14.60 -4.43 -8.85
N GLU A 76 -15.58 -3.92 -8.12
CA GLU A 76 -16.15 -2.60 -8.36
C GLU A 76 -15.12 -1.49 -8.19
N TYR A 77 -14.33 -1.55 -7.11
CA TYR A 77 -13.25 -0.60 -6.86
C TYR A 77 -12.26 -0.55 -8.03
N CYS A 78 -11.73 -1.70 -8.45
CA CYS A 78 -10.72 -1.79 -9.49
C CYS A 78 -11.26 -1.42 -10.88
N HIS A 79 -12.51 -1.81 -11.18
CA HIS A 79 -13.16 -1.47 -12.44
C HIS A 79 -13.37 0.05 -12.62
N ASN A 80 -13.71 0.74 -11.54
CA ASN A 80 -13.96 2.18 -11.55
C ASN A 80 -12.71 3.03 -11.28
N ALA A 81 -11.57 2.39 -10.97
CA ALA A 81 -10.36 3.08 -10.51
C ALA A 81 -9.86 4.16 -11.48
N ARG A 82 -9.78 3.83 -12.78
CA ARG A 82 -9.33 4.77 -13.82
C ARG A 82 -10.26 5.99 -13.92
N MET A 83 -11.56 5.79 -13.89
CA MET A 83 -12.54 6.88 -13.98
C MET A 83 -12.47 7.83 -12.78
N ARG A 84 -12.03 7.33 -11.63
CA ARG A 84 -11.81 8.10 -10.40
C ARG A 84 -10.46 8.83 -10.36
N GLY A 85 -9.65 8.77 -11.42
CA GLY A 85 -8.37 9.45 -11.52
C GLY A 85 -7.16 8.61 -11.09
N LEU A 86 -7.36 7.39 -10.60
CA LEU A 86 -6.26 6.51 -10.21
C LEU A 86 -5.36 6.18 -11.41
N LYS A 87 -4.06 6.13 -11.16
CA LYS A 87 -3.00 5.77 -12.12
C LYS A 87 -2.34 4.44 -11.78
N VAL A 88 -2.29 4.09 -10.50
CA VAL A 88 -1.64 2.89 -9.98
C VAL A 88 -2.45 2.35 -8.80
N ILE A 89 -2.53 1.04 -8.68
CA ILE A 89 -3.07 0.36 -7.49
C ILE A 89 -1.93 -0.39 -6.79
N ILE A 90 -1.74 -0.15 -5.49
CA ILE A 90 -0.86 -0.92 -4.62
C ILE A 90 -1.74 -1.86 -3.79
N ALA A 91 -1.55 -3.17 -3.92
CA ALA A 91 -2.37 -4.17 -3.27
C ALA A 91 -1.55 -5.04 -2.32
N GLY A 92 -1.83 -4.95 -1.02
CA GLY A 92 -1.17 -5.73 0.03
C GLY A 92 -2.03 -6.88 0.53
N ALA A 93 -1.46 -8.09 0.62
CA ALA A 93 -2.14 -9.25 1.17
C ALA A 93 -1.14 -10.28 1.71
N GLY A 94 -1.54 -10.98 2.76
CA GLY A 94 -0.79 -12.09 3.34
C GLY A 94 -1.44 -13.44 3.06
N MET A 95 -0.77 -14.51 3.49
CA MET A 95 -1.22 -15.89 3.32
C MET A 95 -1.45 -16.22 1.83
N SER A 96 -2.63 -16.74 1.48
CA SER A 96 -3.06 -16.88 0.07
C SER A 96 -3.42 -15.48 -0.48
N ALA A 97 -2.42 -14.73 -0.87
CA ALA A 97 -2.50 -13.30 -1.19
C ALA A 97 -3.17 -13.07 -2.56
N ALA A 98 -4.46 -13.34 -2.66
CA ALA A 98 -5.21 -13.24 -3.91
C ALA A 98 -5.48 -11.80 -4.36
N LEU A 99 -5.46 -10.83 -3.43
CA LEU A 99 -5.88 -9.46 -3.71
C LEU A 99 -5.14 -8.79 -4.88
N PRO A 100 -3.80 -8.87 -4.99
CA PRO A 100 -3.10 -8.26 -6.13
C PRO A 100 -3.53 -8.83 -7.48
N GLY A 101 -3.67 -10.15 -7.58
CA GLY A 101 -4.09 -10.82 -8.80
C GLY A 101 -5.54 -10.52 -9.16
N VAL A 102 -6.44 -10.50 -8.17
CA VAL A 102 -7.85 -10.14 -8.38
C VAL A 102 -7.97 -8.68 -8.80
N ALA A 103 -7.22 -7.77 -8.18
CA ALA A 103 -7.18 -6.37 -8.60
C ALA A 103 -6.73 -6.24 -10.06
N ALA A 104 -5.62 -6.89 -10.44
CA ALA A 104 -5.09 -6.84 -11.80
C ALA A 104 -6.03 -7.44 -12.85
N ALA A 105 -6.88 -8.40 -12.45
CA ALA A 105 -7.89 -8.98 -13.34
C ALA A 105 -9.07 -8.04 -13.62
N HIS A 106 -9.26 -6.99 -12.82
CA HIS A 106 -10.40 -6.08 -12.90
C HIS A 106 -10.04 -4.64 -13.27
N THR A 107 -8.80 -4.37 -13.64
CA THR A 107 -8.34 -3.05 -14.08
C THR A 107 -7.29 -3.17 -15.18
N ASP A 108 -7.16 -2.12 -15.97
CA ASP A 108 -6.05 -1.94 -16.93
C ASP A 108 -4.93 -1.04 -16.36
N LEU A 109 -5.07 -0.61 -15.11
CA LEU A 109 -4.03 0.14 -14.42
C LEU A 109 -2.89 -0.77 -13.98
N PRO A 110 -1.66 -0.25 -13.86
CA PRO A 110 -0.58 -0.98 -13.19
C PRO A 110 -0.96 -1.37 -11.77
N VAL A 111 -0.78 -2.66 -11.43
CA VAL A 111 -0.97 -3.18 -10.07
C VAL A 111 0.36 -3.60 -9.49
N ILE A 112 0.68 -3.07 -8.31
CA ILE A 112 1.88 -3.41 -7.55
C ILE A 112 1.46 -4.27 -6.36
N GLY A 113 1.90 -5.53 -6.34
CA GLY A 113 1.63 -6.48 -5.26
C GLY A 113 2.64 -6.35 -4.13
N VAL A 114 2.15 -6.24 -2.91
CA VAL A 114 2.95 -6.29 -1.68
C VAL A 114 2.61 -7.57 -0.93
N PRO A 115 3.46 -8.61 -1.02
CA PRO A 115 3.29 -9.80 -0.19
C PRO A 115 3.50 -9.44 1.27
N ILE A 116 2.56 -9.81 2.14
CA ILE A 116 2.64 -9.49 3.56
C ILE A 116 3.04 -10.73 4.35
N LEU A 117 4.06 -10.58 5.22
CA LEU A 117 4.54 -11.63 6.09
C LEU A 117 3.43 -12.10 7.04
N GLY A 118 3.02 -13.35 6.87
CA GLY A 118 2.11 -14.05 7.76
C GLY A 118 2.85 -14.84 8.85
N LYS A 119 2.07 -15.54 9.70
CA LYS A 119 2.61 -16.34 10.82
C LYS A 119 3.28 -17.64 10.37
N ALA A 120 2.91 -18.15 9.21
CA ALA A 120 3.45 -19.38 8.65
C ALA A 120 4.22 -19.11 7.36
N LEU A 121 5.09 -20.04 6.94
CA LEU A 121 5.81 -20.05 5.66
C LEU A 121 6.69 -18.81 5.37
N GLY A 122 6.95 -17.94 6.35
CA GLY A 122 7.87 -16.82 6.20
C GLY A 122 7.52 -15.83 5.07
N GLY A 123 6.23 -15.73 4.69
CA GLY A 123 5.77 -14.88 3.61
C GLY A 123 5.91 -15.49 2.21
N LEU A 124 6.47 -16.71 2.09
CA LEU A 124 6.63 -17.38 0.80
C LEU A 124 5.28 -17.68 0.13
N ASP A 125 4.26 -18.03 0.91
CA ASP A 125 2.89 -18.21 0.49
C ASP A 125 2.32 -16.95 -0.18
N ALA A 126 2.47 -15.80 0.48
CA ALA A 126 2.01 -14.51 -0.05
C ALA A 126 2.81 -14.08 -1.30
N LEU A 127 4.14 -14.28 -1.28
CA LEU A 127 5.00 -13.97 -2.41
C LEU A 127 4.61 -14.78 -3.65
N LEU A 128 4.49 -16.10 -3.53
CA LEU A 128 4.13 -16.97 -4.65
C LEU A 128 2.71 -16.70 -5.15
N SER A 129 1.76 -16.38 -4.26
CA SER A 129 0.40 -16.00 -4.65
C SER A 129 0.36 -14.71 -5.46
N ALA A 130 1.22 -13.74 -5.16
CA ALA A 130 1.23 -12.44 -5.83
C ALA A 130 2.07 -12.43 -7.11
N VAL A 131 3.17 -13.22 -7.18
CA VAL A 131 4.13 -13.15 -8.30
C VAL A 131 3.81 -14.12 -9.41
N GLN A 132 3.19 -15.29 -9.12
CA GLN A 132 2.91 -16.34 -10.10
C GLN A 132 1.60 -16.08 -10.84
N MET A 133 1.57 -15.03 -11.64
CA MET A 133 0.40 -14.62 -12.40
C MET A 133 0.37 -15.22 -13.81
N PRO A 134 -0.82 -15.58 -14.33
CA PRO A 134 -0.96 -16.07 -15.69
C PRO A 134 -0.71 -14.96 -16.73
N PRO A 135 -0.33 -15.31 -17.97
CA PRO A 135 -0.25 -14.35 -19.06
C PRO A 135 -1.54 -13.55 -19.22
N GLY A 136 -1.42 -12.23 -19.41
CA GLY A 136 -2.54 -11.32 -19.59
C GLY A 136 -3.03 -10.64 -18.28
N VAL A 137 -2.58 -11.09 -17.11
CA VAL A 137 -2.91 -10.49 -15.81
C VAL A 137 -1.62 -10.13 -15.06
N PRO A 138 -0.95 -9.04 -15.42
CA PRO A 138 0.35 -8.69 -14.84
C PRO A 138 0.21 -8.08 -13.44
N VAL A 139 1.10 -8.48 -12.53
CA VAL A 139 1.31 -7.86 -11.21
C VAL A 139 2.79 -7.58 -11.04
N ALA A 140 3.17 -6.33 -10.77
CA ALA A 140 4.54 -5.96 -10.40
C ALA A 140 4.74 -6.25 -8.91
N CYS A 141 5.37 -7.37 -8.57
CA CYS A 141 5.51 -7.78 -7.17
C CYS A 141 6.80 -7.21 -6.56
N VAL A 142 6.69 -6.58 -5.39
CA VAL A 142 7.83 -6.15 -4.57
C VAL A 142 8.19 -7.23 -3.53
N ALA A 143 9.25 -7.01 -2.76
CA ALA A 143 9.66 -7.92 -1.69
C ALA A 143 8.56 -8.10 -0.62
N VAL A 144 8.64 -9.18 0.15
CA VAL A 144 7.80 -9.40 1.34
C VAL A 144 7.92 -8.19 2.28
N ASP A 145 6.80 -7.66 2.73
CA ASP A 145 6.69 -6.42 3.50
C ASP A 145 7.32 -5.17 2.82
N GLY A 146 7.48 -5.21 1.49
CA GLY A 146 8.15 -4.17 0.71
C GLY A 146 7.30 -2.96 0.33
N ALA A 147 6.34 -2.55 1.15
CA ALA A 147 5.41 -1.47 0.85
C ALA A 147 6.09 -0.13 0.50
N LYS A 148 7.22 0.21 1.12
CA LYS A 148 8.00 1.39 0.76
C LYS A 148 8.41 1.38 -0.71
N ASN A 149 8.94 0.26 -1.19
CA ASN A 149 9.32 0.11 -2.60
C ASN A 149 8.11 0.13 -3.54
N ALA A 150 6.95 -0.35 -3.09
CA ALA A 150 5.72 -0.23 -3.87
C ALA A 150 5.32 1.23 -4.07
N GLY A 151 5.38 2.06 -3.03
CA GLY A 151 5.13 3.51 -3.13
C GLY A 151 6.14 4.21 -4.05
N LEU A 152 7.43 3.91 -3.91
CA LEU A 152 8.48 4.47 -4.78
C LEU A 152 8.30 4.04 -6.24
N LEU A 153 7.89 2.81 -6.50
CA LEU A 153 7.61 2.32 -7.86
C LEU A 153 6.37 3.02 -8.44
N ALA A 154 5.32 3.20 -7.66
CA ALA A 154 4.13 3.95 -8.08
C ALA A 154 4.48 5.39 -8.49
N ILE A 155 5.31 6.09 -7.72
CA ILE A 155 5.80 7.44 -8.05
C ILE A 155 6.53 7.43 -9.40
N ARG A 156 7.41 6.46 -9.65
CA ARG A 156 8.13 6.34 -10.91
C ARG A 156 7.19 6.11 -12.10
N ILE A 157 6.20 5.24 -11.94
CA ILE A 157 5.19 4.95 -12.98
C ILE A 157 4.40 6.21 -13.34
N ILE A 158 4.01 7.01 -12.34
CA ILE A 158 3.22 8.23 -12.56
C ILE A 158 4.05 9.30 -13.29
N ASN A 159 5.36 9.32 -13.09
CA ASN A 159 6.28 10.31 -13.66
C ASN A 159 6.92 9.86 -14.99
N CYS A 160 6.56 8.70 -15.52
CA CYS A 160 6.91 8.28 -16.88
C CYS A 160 5.92 8.83 -17.91
#